data_1f905630f2397e72f3c287f2860d760e
#
_entry.id   1f905630f2397e72f3c287f2860d760e
#
_cell.length_a   1.000
_cell.length_b   1.000
_cell.length_c   1.000
_cell.angle_alpha   90.00
_cell.angle_beta   90.00
_cell.angle_gamma   90.00
#
_symmetry.space_group_name_H-M   'P 1'
#
loop_
_entity.id
_entity.type
_entity.pdbx_description
1 polymer ?
#
loop_
_entity_poly.entity_id
_entity_poly.type
_entity_poly.pdbx_seq_one_letter_code
_entity_poly.pdbx_strand_id
1 'polypeptide(L)'
;MNKTFTVTRTVTEEALDNNNHMHDAYYNIIFSEVINKFNEVHGLSWSERDRLQYTVFTVETHTTFLHELTLGQEFNIELFLYNYDDKRTHFFLRMLIDNQEVVATNEVMMLGIDRTQRRAAPFPKHYLNAIQDYAHKQEKIEWPPQIGHSIGIPYKGEQ
;
A
#
# COMPACT_ATOMS: atom_id res chain seq x y z
N MET A 1 -3.34 4.00 -22.31
CA MET A 1 -2.42 4.60 -21.32
C MET A 1 -2.32 3.71 -20.11
N ASN A 2 -1.12 3.33 -19.75
CA ASN A 2 -0.87 2.69 -18.47
C ASN A 2 -1.13 3.74 -17.38
N LYS A 3 -2.00 3.43 -16.43
CA LYS A 3 -2.37 4.37 -15.38
C LYS A 3 -2.20 3.72 -14.01
N THR A 4 -1.17 4.16 -13.31
CA THR A 4 -0.93 3.76 -11.92
C THR A 4 -1.84 4.55 -10.98
N PHE A 5 -2.44 3.89 -10.01
CA PHE A 5 -3.22 4.55 -8.98
C PHE A 5 -2.31 5.41 -8.11
N THR A 6 -2.59 6.71 -8.08
CA THR A 6 -1.75 7.70 -7.41
C THR A 6 -2.61 8.62 -6.55
N VAL A 7 -2.12 8.91 -5.35
CA VAL A 7 -2.76 9.84 -4.39
C VAL A 7 -1.73 10.87 -3.95
N THR A 8 -2.12 12.14 -3.91
CA THR A 8 -1.28 13.24 -3.41
C THR A 8 -1.70 13.61 -2.00
N ARG A 9 -0.73 13.85 -1.13
CA ARG A 9 -0.90 14.29 0.26
C ARG A 9 0.16 15.33 0.62
N THR A 10 -0.07 16.01 1.75
CA THR A 10 0.84 16.99 2.34
C THR A 10 1.07 16.65 3.80
N VAL A 11 2.29 16.82 4.30
CA VAL A 11 2.61 16.60 5.71
C VAL A 11 1.92 17.66 6.58
N THR A 12 1.09 17.24 7.53
CA THR A 12 0.35 18.10 8.47
C THR A 12 1.04 18.15 9.84
N GLU A 13 0.72 19.16 10.65
CA GLU A 13 1.28 19.28 12.01
C GLU A 13 1.04 18.07 12.89
N GLU A 14 -0.17 17.48 12.82
CA GLU A 14 -0.54 16.30 13.62
C GLU A 14 0.29 15.04 13.26
N ALA A 15 0.91 15.02 12.08
CA ALA A 15 1.75 13.92 11.63
C ALA A 15 3.19 14.00 12.14
N LEU A 16 3.59 15.12 12.77
CA LEU A 16 4.96 15.34 13.20
C LEU A 16 5.29 14.66 14.54
N ASP A 17 6.52 14.20 14.65
CA ASP A 17 7.12 13.76 15.90
C ASP A 17 7.90 14.90 16.60
N ASN A 18 8.57 14.58 17.70
CA ASN A 18 9.38 15.56 18.44
C ASN A 18 10.64 16.05 17.69
N ASN A 19 10.99 15.40 16.57
CA ASN A 19 12.10 15.82 15.70
C ASN A 19 11.64 16.72 14.55
N ASN A 20 10.37 17.13 14.53
CA ASN A 20 9.74 17.91 13.46
C ASN A 20 9.73 17.21 12.08
N HIS A 21 9.79 15.89 12.07
CA HIS A 21 9.63 15.05 10.88
C HIS A 21 8.35 14.26 10.97
N MET A 22 7.85 13.82 9.83
CA MET A 22 6.68 12.93 9.84
C MET A 22 7.00 11.67 10.63
N HIS A 23 6.16 11.37 11.64
CA HIS A 23 6.31 10.22 12.51
C HIS A 23 6.22 8.92 11.71
N ASP A 24 7.05 7.93 12.03
CA ASP A 24 7.09 6.63 11.33
C ASP A 24 5.73 5.94 11.23
N ALA A 25 4.93 5.99 12.29
CA ALA A 25 3.59 5.42 12.28
C ALA A 25 2.64 6.12 11.29
N TYR A 26 2.84 7.41 11.02
CA TYR A 26 2.00 8.15 10.07
C TYR A 26 2.19 7.68 8.62
N TYR A 27 3.38 7.28 8.22
CA TYR A 27 3.60 6.65 6.91
C TYR A 27 2.67 5.44 6.74
N ASN A 28 2.58 4.60 7.76
CA ASN A 28 1.72 3.41 7.74
C ASN A 28 0.23 3.77 7.72
N ILE A 29 -0.19 4.80 8.44
CA ILE A 29 -1.57 5.32 8.39
C ILE A 29 -1.90 5.76 6.97
N ILE A 30 -1.04 6.55 6.34
CA ILE A 30 -1.24 7.08 4.99
C ILE A 30 -1.25 5.93 3.96
N PHE A 31 -0.32 4.99 4.02
CA PHE A 31 -0.33 3.83 3.14
C PHE A 31 -1.63 3.02 3.27
N SER A 32 -2.10 2.82 4.50
CA SER A 32 -3.37 2.12 4.74
C SER A 32 -4.57 2.87 4.16
N GLU A 33 -4.62 4.19 4.30
CA GLU A 33 -5.67 5.03 3.70
C GLU A 33 -5.67 4.93 2.17
N VAL A 34 -4.50 4.93 1.55
CA VAL A 34 -4.36 4.79 0.09
C VAL A 34 -4.85 3.43 -0.39
N ILE A 35 -4.53 2.36 0.33
CA ILE A 35 -5.03 1.01 0.03
C ILE A 35 -6.57 0.95 0.18
N ASN A 36 -7.12 1.54 1.23
CA ASN A 36 -8.57 1.60 1.40
C ASN A 36 -9.25 2.38 0.27
N LYS A 37 -8.65 3.49 -0.16
CA LYS A 37 -9.15 4.26 -1.31
C LYS A 37 -9.07 3.46 -2.62
N PHE A 38 -7.99 2.74 -2.83
CA PHE A 38 -7.85 1.81 -3.96
C PHE A 38 -8.98 0.77 -3.95
N ASN A 39 -9.21 0.12 -2.81
CA ASN A 39 -10.25 -0.90 -2.66
C ASN A 39 -11.65 -0.30 -2.89
N GLU A 40 -11.90 0.92 -2.38
CA GLU A 40 -13.16 1.63 -2.59
C GLU A 40 -13.47 1.83 -4.07
N VAL A 41 -12.53 2.37 -4.85
CA VAL A 41 -12.74 2.67 -6.26
C VAL A 41 -12.76 1.41 -7.15
N HIS A 42 -12.29 0.28 -6.64
CA HIS A 42 -12.32 -1.02 -7.34
C HIS A 42 -13.46 -1.94 -6.88
N GLY A 43 -14.44 -1.42 -6.13
CA GLY A 43 -15.68 -2.11 -5.82
C GLY A 43 -15.79 -2.70 -4.42
N LEU A 44 -14.89 -2.37 -3.51
CA LEU A 44 -14.97 -2.71 -2.09
C LEU A 44 -15.03 -1.46 -1.20
N SER A 45 -16.00 -0.57 -1.49
CA SER A 45 -16.36 0.52 -0.56
C SER A 45 -16.86 -0.05 0.78
N TRP A 46 -16.85 0.74 1.82
CA TRP A 46 -17.37 0.31 3.13
C TRP A 46 -18.82 -0.13 3.05
N SER A 47 -19.66 0.59 2.29
CA SER A 47 -21.06 0.20 2.07
C SER A 47 -21.20 -1.14 1.33
N GLU A 48 -20.34 -1.41 0.36
CA GLU A 48 -20.34 -2.69 -0.36
C GLU A 48 -19.86 -3.84 0.53
N ARG A 49 -18.83 -3.61 1.35
CA ARG A 49 -18.38 -4.58 2.35
C ARG A 49 -19.50 -4.93 3.33
N ASP A 50 -20.27 -3.93 3.77
CA ASP A 50 -21.40 -4.14 4.67
C ASP A 50 -22.53 -4.91 3.99
N ARG A 51 -22.85 -4.56 2.73
CA ARG A 51 -23.85 -5.28 1.93
C ARG A 51 -23.51 -6.75 1.73
N LEU A 52 -22.24 -7.02 1.43
CA LEU A 52 -21.76 -8.39 1.16
C LEU A 52 -21.36 -9.16 2.42
N GLN A 53 -21.34 -8.51 3.58
CA GLN A 53 -20.76 -9.07 4.81
C GLN A 53 -19.33 -9.63 4.58
N TYR A 54 -18.54 -8.84 3.87
CA TYR A 54 -17.20 -9.17 3.40
C TYR A 54 -16.22 -8.04 3.73
N THR A 55 -14.95 -8.35 3.86
CA THR A 55 -13.91 -7.34 4.00
C THR A 55 -12.56 -7.88 3.57
N VAL A 56 -11.54 -7.05 3.64
CA VAL A 56 -10.13 -7.42 3.46
C VAL A 56 -9.34 -6.97 4.69
N PHE A 57 -8.46 -7.83 5.18
CA PHE A 57 -7.56 -7.54 6.28
C PHE A 57 -6.12 -7.46 5.80
N THR A 58 -5.36 -6.54 6.38
CA THR A 58 -3.90 -6.59 6.30
C THR A 58 -3.39 -7.72 7.17
N VAL A 59 -2.67 -8.67 6.58
CA VAL A 59 -2.10 -9.80 7.31
C VAL A 59 -0.59 -9.69 7.49
N GLU A 60 0.06 -8.90 6.65
CA GLU A 60 1.49 -8.63 6.72
C GLU A 60 1.80 -7.29 6.08
N THR A 61 2.73 -6.53 6.67
CA THR A 61 3.20 -5.27 6.10
C THR A 61 4.67 -5.07 6.43
N HIS A 62 5.40 -4.53 5.45
CA HIS A 62 6.80 -4.16 5.59
C HIS A 62 7.00 -2.75 5.05
N THR A 63 7.44 -1.85 5.90
CA THR A 63 7.71 -0.45 5.55
C THR A 63 9.21 -0.17 5.62
N THR A 64 9.74 0.45 4.59
CA THR A 64 11.13 0.92 4.55
C THR A 64 11.14 2.43 4.46
N PHE A 65 11.90 3.09 5.32
CA PHE A 65 12.07 4.54 5.39
C PHE A 65 13.40 4.91 4.75
N LEU A 66 13.39 5.75 3.73
CA LEU A 66 14.57 6.12 2.96
C LEU A 66 14.99 7.57 3.19
N HIS A 67 14.02 8.48 3.34
CA HIS A 67 14.23 9.89 3.61
C HIS A 67 13.14 10.45 4.51
N GLU A 68 13.47 11.51 5.23
CA GLU A 68 12.54 12.21 6.10
C GLU A 68 11.60 13.12 5.32
N LEU A 69 10.39 13.32 5.85
CA LEU A 69 9.45 14.33 5.38
C LEU A 69 9.19 15.36 6.47
N THR A 70 9.14 16.64 6.07
CA THR A 70 8.93 17.79 6.95
C THR A 70 7.58 18.45 6.70
N LEU A 71 7.14 19.27 7.65
CA LEU A 71 5.87 20.00 7.58
C LEU A 71 5.67 20.72 6.25
N GLY A 72 4.47 20.57 5.68
CA GLY A 72 4.05 21.24 4.45
C GLY A 72 4.60 20.63 3.17
N GLN A 73 5.46 19.64 3.27
CA GLN A 73 6.01 18.96 2.10
C GLN A 73 4.92 18.10 1.42
N GLU A 74 4.75 18.29 0.11
CA GLU A 74 3.85 17.52 -0.71
C GLU A 74 4.53 16.24 -1.19
N PHE A 75 3.78 15.16 -1.24
CA PHE A 75 4.25 13.87 -1.73
C PHE A 75 3.15 13.11 -2.46
N ASN A 76 3.56 12.21 -3.35
CA ASN A 76 2.67 11.31 -4.07
C ASN A 76 2.87 9.89 -3.57
N ILE A 77 1.78 9.13 -3.51
CA ILE A 77 1.83 7.69 -3.23
C ILE A 77 1.31 6.96 -4.45
N GLU A 78 2.14 6.10 -5.01
CA GLU A 78 1.77 5.21 -6.10
C GLU A 78 1.56 3.80 -5.56
N LEU A 79 0.48 3.15 -5.98
CA LEU A 79 0.14 1.79 -5.60
C LEU A 79 0.28 0.85 -6.79
N PHE A 80 1.07 -0.19 -6.63
CA PHE A 80 1.24 -1.26 -7.60
C PHE A 80 0.71 -2.57 -7.03
N LEU A 81 0.08 -3.34 -7.89
CA LEU A 81 -0.29 -4.73 -7.60
C LEU A 81 0.86 -5.63 -8.07
N TYR A 82 1.62 -6.16 -7.12
CA TYR A 82 2.76 -7.04 -7.41
C TYR A 82 2.31 -8.46 -7.80
N ASN A 83 1.35 -8.99 -7.02
CA ASN A 83 0.77 -10.31 -7.27
C ASN A 83 -0.62 -10.40 -6.64
N TYR A 84 -1.39 -11.38 -7.04
CA TYR A 84 -2.72 -11.65 -6.47
C TYR A 84 -3.14 -13.09 -6.76
N ASP A 85 -4.09 -13.57 -5.99
CA ASP A 85 -4.82 -14.78 -6.26
C ASP A 85 -6.34 -14.55 -6.04
N ASP A 86 -7.11 -15.59 -5.85
CA ASP A 86 -8.57 -15.51 -5.68
C ASP A 86 -9.01 -14.87 -4.36
N LYS A 87 -8.12 -14.69 -3.38
CA LYS A 87 -8.42 -14.15 -2.05
C LYS A 87 -7.36 -13.24 -1.44
N ARG A 88 -6.20 -13.09 -2.10
CA ARG A 88 -5.10 -12.25 -1.61
C ARG A 88 -4.69 -11.21 -2.64
N THR A 89 -4.33 -10.02 -2.17
CA THR A 89 -3.61 -9.02 -2.95
C THR A 89 -2.27 -8.74 -2.29
N HIS A 90 -1.21 -8.71 -3.10
CA HIS A 90 0.13 -8.34 -2.70
C HIS A 90 0.44 -6.98 -3.32
N PHE A 91 0.30 -5.93 -2.53
CA PHE A 91 0.55 -4.56 -2.95
C PHE A 91 1.97 -4.13 -2.66
N PHE A 92 2.47 -3.26 -3.52
CA PHE A 92 3.67 -2.49 -3.29
C PHE A 92 3.37 -1.00 -3.50
N LEU A 93 3.64 -0.18 -2.49
CA LEU A 93 3.45 1.26 -2.55
C LEU A 93 4.79 1.96 -2.42
N ARG A 94 4.95 3.05 -3.15
CA ARG A 94 6.07 3.96 -2.98
C ARG A 94 5.58 5.39 -2.77
N MET A 95 6.24 6.08 -1.87
CA MET A 95 5.98 7.48 -1.55
C MET A 95 7.10 8.31 -2.15
N LEU A 96 6.75 9.29 -2.97
CA LEU A 96 7.69 10.10 -3.74
C LEU A 96 7.49 11.57 -3.46
N ILE A 97 8.60 12.30 -3.43
CA ILE A 97 8.62 13.76 -3.46
C ILE A 97 9.07 14.25 -4.84
N ASP A 98 9.26 15.56 -4.99
CA ASP A 98 9.75 16.17 -6.22
C ASP A 98 10.96 15.41 -6.79
N ASN A 99 11.08 15.42 -8.13
CA ASN A 99 12.11 14.70 -8.88
C ASN A 99 12.05 13.18 -8.79
N GLN A 100 10.89 12.62 -8.41
CA GLN A 100 10.68 11.17 -8.33
C GLN A 100 11.56 10.46 -7.29
N GLU A 101 12.01 11.19 -6.28
CA GLU A 101 12.77 10.62 -5.16
C GLU A 101 11.84 9.81 -4.25
N VAL A 102 12.15 8.53 -4.05
CA VAL A 102 11.38 7.65 -3.17
C VAL A 102 11.81 7.87 -1.73
N VAL A 103 10.88 8.29 -0.89
CA VAL A 103 11.11 8.56 0.54
C VAL A 103 10.72 7.42 1.46
N ALA A 104 9.78 6.59 1.03
CA ALA A 104 9.37 5.40 1.76
C ALA A 104 8.71 4.39 0.83
N THR A 105 8.77 3.12 1.20
CA THR A 105 8.05 2.04 0.52
C THR A 105 7.24 1.23 1.51
N ASN A 106 6.15 0.61 1.02
CA ASN A 106 5.31 -0.26 1.83
C ASN A 106 4.90 -1.48 1.00
N GLU A 107 5.26 -2.64 1.49
CA GLU A 107 4.83 -3.93 0.93
C GLU A 107 3.75 -4.51 1.82
N VAL A 108 2.62 -4.90 1.24
CA VAL A 108 1.43 -5.30 1.99
C VAL A 108 0.78 -6.53 1.40
N MET A 109 0.52 -7.51 2.25
CA MET A 109 -0.35 -8.64 1.93
C MET A 109 -1.72 -8.42 2.56
N MET A 110 -2.78 -8.45 1.75
CA MET A 110 -4.16 -8.41 2.21
C MET A 110 -4.87 -9.72 1.91
N LEU A 111 -5.81 -10.07 2.77
CA LEU A 111 -6.59 -11.31 2.70
C LEU A 111 -8.09 -10.99 2.74
N GLY A 112 -8.85 -11.58 1.81
CA GLY A 112 -10.30 -11.53 1.80
C GLY A 112 -10.91 -12.33 2.95
N ILE A 113 -11.90 -11.76 3.62
CA ILE A 113 -12.53 -12.30 4.83
C ILE A 113 -14.05 -12.29 4.69
N ASP A 114 -14.67 -13.42 4.91
CA ASP A 114 -16.10 -13.55 5.17
C ASP A 114 -16.36 -13.10 6.62
N ARG A 115 -17.12 -12.02 6.80
CA ARG A 115 -17.42 -11.47 8.13
C ARG A 115 -18.34 -12.35 8.95
N THR A 116 -19.20 -13.13 8.31
CA THR A 116 -20.18 -14.01 9.00
C THR A 116 -19.49 -15.23 9.57
N GLN A 117 -18.61 -15.86 8.80
CA GLN A 117 -17.87 -17.05 9.21
C GLN A 117 -16.51 -16.71 9.86
N ARG A 118 -16.09 -15.43 9.77
CA ARG A 118 -14.84 -14.91 10.33
C ARG A 118 -13.61 -15.70 9.87
N ARG A 119 -13.56 -16.01 8.60
CA ARG A 119 -12.45 -16.75 7.97
C ARG A 119 -12.16 -16.25 6.57
N ALA A 120 -10.99 -16.62 6.05
CA ALA A 120 -10.59 -16.32 4.68
C ALA A 120 -11.64 -16.81 3.67
N ALA A 121 -11.94 -15.99 2.68
CA ALA A 121 -12.87 -16.30 1.62
C ALA A 121 -12.46 -15.62 0.30
N PRO A 122 -12.81 -16.23 -0.85
CA PRO A 122 -12.52 -15.64 -2.15
C PRO A 122 -13.12 -14.24 -2.32
N PHE A 123 -12.44 -13.40 -3.09
CA PHE A 123 -12.93 -12.08 -3.45
C PHE A 123 -14.28 -12.16 -4.18
N PRO A 124 -15.17 -11.18 -3.96
CA PRO A 124 -16.31 -10.98 -4.84
C PRO A 124 -15.84 -10.86 -6.30
N LYS A 125 -16.60 -11.48 -7.20
CA LYS A 125 -16.20 -11.57 -8.62
C LYS A 125 -15.92 -10.21 -9.25
N HIS A 126 -16.74 -9.19 -8.95
CA HIS A 126 -16.56 -7.85 -9.49
C HIS A 126 -15.25 -7.20 -9.02
N TYR A 127 -14.85 -7.44 -7.76
CA TYR A 127 -13.58 -6.94 -7.24
C TYR A 127 -12.39 -7.68 -7.87
N LEU A 128 -12.47 -9.00 -7.98
CA LEU A 128 -11.41 -9.78 -8.64
C LEU A 128 -11.21 -9.35 -10.09
N ASN A 129 -12.31 -9.11 -10.83
CA ASN A 129 -12.23 -8.60 -12.19
C ASN A 129 -11.56 -7.23 -12.26
N ALA A 130 -11.88 -6.33 -11.31
CA ALA A 130 -11.26 -5.01 -11.22
C ALA A 130 -9.75 -5.09 -10.91
N ILE A 131 -9.35 -6.01 -10.04
CA ILE A 131 -7.94 -6.27 -9.72
C ILE A 131 -7.19 -6.81 -10.94
N GLN A 132 -7.78 -7.74 -11.68
CA GLN A 132 -7.19 -8.27 -12.91
C GLN A 132 -7.03 -7.17 -13.98
N ASP A 133 -8.05 -6.34 -14.16
CA ASP A 133 -7.99 -5.21 -15.08
C ASP A 133 -6.90 -4.20 -14.69
N TYR A 134 -6.81 -3.88 -13.39
CA TYR A 134 -5.75 -3.02 -12.88
C TYR A 134 -4.34 -3.59 -13.12
N ALA A 135 -4.15 -4.88 -12.86
CA ALA A 135 -2.87 -5.56 -13.09
C ALA A 135 -2.38 -5.45 -14.55
N HIS A 136 -3.32 -5.44 -15.51
CA HIS A 136 -3.00 -5.27 -16.93
C HIS A 136 -2.74 -3.81 -17.32
N LYS A 137 -3.35 -2.85 -16.65
CA LYS A 137 -3.33 -1.42 -16.99
C LYS A 137 -2.29 -0.61 -16.23
N GLN A 138 -1.83 -1.09 -15.09
CA GLN A 138 -0.81 -0.39 -14.31
C GLN A 138 0.48 -0.22 -15.08
N GLU A 139 1.24 0.81 -14.75
CA GLU A 139 2.58 1.01 -15.29
C GLU A 139 3.48 -0.17 -14.93
N LYS A 140 4.30 -0.60 -15.88
CA LYS A 140 5.33 -1.59 -15.61
C LYS A 140 6.56 -0.90 -15.05
N ILE A 141 7.00 -1.35 -13.88
CA ILE A 141 8.20 -0.84 -13.22
C ILE A 141 9.21 -1.97 -13.02
N GLU A 142 10.46 -1.59 -12.86
CA GLU A 142 11.47 -2.47 -12.30
C GLU A 142 11.23 -2.55 -10.78
N TRP A 143 11.06 -3.77 -10.25
CA TRP A 143 10.76 -3.95 -8.84
C TRP A 143 11.99 -3.63 -7.99
N PRO A 144 11.86 -2.72 -7.02
CA PRO A 144 13.00 -2.30 -6.19
C PRO A 144 13.38 -3.37 -5.16
N PRO A 145 14.59 -3.27 -4.57
CA PRO A 145 15.09 -4.26 -3.61
C PRO A 145 14.28 -4.35 -2.31
N GLN A 146 13.41 -3.36 -2.02
CA GLN A 146 12.55 -3.39 -0.84
C GLN A 146 11.46 -4.47 -0.92
N ILE A 147 11.04 -4.88 -2.14
CA ILE A 147 10.04 -5.94 -2.26
C ILE A 147 10.65 -7.30 -1.89
N GLY A 148 9.95 -8.03 -1.02
CA GLY A 148 10.44 -9.31 -0.50
C GLY A 148 11.67 -9.21 0.40
N HIS A 149 12.06 -8.01 0.81
CA HIS A 149 13.22 -7.79 1.67
C HIS A 149 12.95 -8.27 3.09
N SER A 150 13.88 -9.02 3.67
CA SER A 150 13.86 -9.39 5.08
C SER A 150 14.69 -8.39 5.90
N ILE A 151 14.16 -7.99 7.05
CA ILE A 151 14.89 -7.14 7.99
C ILE A 151 16.12 -7.90 8.50
N GLY A 152 17.27 -7.26 8.43
CA GLY A 152 18.53 -7.83 8.91
C GLY A 152 19.68 -6.83 8.87
N ILE A 153 20.68 -7.11 9.68
CA ILE A 153 21.93 -6.34 9.65
C ILE A 153 22.79 -6.87 8.49
N PRO A 154 23.22 -5.99 7.55
CA PRO A 154 24.10 -6.42 6.47
C PRO A 154 25.38 -7.07 7.00
N TYR A 155 25.71 -8.26 6.48
CA TYR A 155 26.97 -8.93 6.83
C TYR A 155 28.15 -8.10 6.29
N LYS A 156 28.97 -7.58 7.22
CA LYS A 156 30.28 -7.06 6.87
C LYS A 156 31.23 -8.24 6.97
N GLY A 157 31.64 -8.81 5.85
CA GLY A 157 32.62 -9.88 5.83
C GLY A 157 33.84 -9.53 6.70
N GLU A 158 34.43 -10.54 7.34
CA GLU A 158 35.69 -10.37 8.05
C GLU A 158 36.72 -9.80 7.06
N GLN A 159 37.32 -8.65 7.42
CA GLN A 159 38.46 -8.08 6.71
C GLN A 159 39.72 -8.85 7.04
#